data_6cb7c5548d62bfbe1756f6a4c8bed8b1
#
_entry.id   6cb7c5548d62bfbe1756f6a4c8bed8b1
#
_cell.length_a   1.000
_cell.length_b   1.000
_cell.length_c   1.000
_cell.angle_alpha   90.00
_cell.angle_beta   90.00
_cell.angle_gamma   90.00
#
_symmetry.space_group_name_H-M   'P 1'
#
loop_
_entity.id
_entity.type
_entity.pdbx_description
1 polymer ?
#
loop_
_entity_poly.entity_id
_entity_poly.type
_entity_poly.pdbx_seq_one_letter_code
_entity_poly.pdbx_strand_id
1 'polypeptide(L)'
;NTVDAIATGTADTGLLADFAAVNRIGNTLDNTNLVIFSDLSSSVSYNGGLFVAPKYKDDLDALDESEGWITSIGTVSEYFNWQAQTYLGLDPSKQKNVNTDSISTQIAVAHNGEASAAIVTGSAIKKYEAEGWTQVASAKDIGINVSAYLITSSDFAKNNTETLTNYLKALDESVKYINDNLDESAEKISKKYGIEPDDFKTNWEQYSIKLGLSEEAASHLDEINKWAYDNGKYPNSYNIREFYYPDSAKKAFPDNVTADLTKTDK
;
A
#
# COMPACT_ATOMS: atom_id res chain seq x y z
N ASN A 1 -10.35 -13.66 -3.37
CA ASN A 1 -9.82 -12.43 -2.76
C ASN A 1 -10.95 -11.38 -2.62
N THR A 2 -10.66 -10.22 -2.01
CA THR A 2 -11.65 -9.16 -1.76
C THR A 2 -12.36 -8.68 -3.03
N VAL A 3 -11.64 -8.48 -4.10
CA VAL A 3 -12.20 -8.00 -5.38
C VAL A 3 -13.12 -9.06 -6.00
N ASP A 4 -12.72 -10.31 -5.97
CA ASP A 4 -13.56 -11.40 -6.51
C ASP A 4 -14.84 -11.54 -5.70
N ALA A 5 -14.77 -11.34 -4.38
CA ALA A 5 -15.96 -11.35 -3.51
C ALA A 5 -16.93 -10.21 -3.87
N ILE A 6 -16.43 -9.00 -4.17
CA ILE A 6 -17.25 -7.87 -4.64
C ILE A 6 -17.81 -8.16 -6.04
N ALA A 7 -16.99 -8.66 -6.97
CA ALA A 7 -17.41 -8.98 -8.33
C ALA A 7 -18.49 -10.05 -8.40
N THR A 8 -18.46 -11.01 -7.47
CA THR A 8 -19.46 -12.11 -7.38
C THR A 8 -20.65 -11.77 -6.47
N GLY A 9 -20.68 -10.59 -5.84
CA GLY A 9 -21.72 -10.20 -4.89
C GLY A 9 -21.68 -10.95 -3.56
N THR A 10 -20.57 -11.62 -3.25
CA THR A 10 -20.37 -12.31 -1.95
C THR A 10 -20.00 -11.32 -0.84
N ALA A 11 -19.45 -10.16 -1.22
CA ALA A 11 -19.21 -9.02 -0.35
C ALA A 11 -19.68 -7.73 -1.04
N ASP A 12 -20.23 -6.81 -0.28
CA ASP A 12 -20.69 -5.51 -0.77
C ASP A 12 -19.56 -4.47 -0.80
N THR A 13 -18.66 -4.55 0.17
CA THR A 13 -17.53 -3.62 0.33
C THR A 13 -16.26 -4.37 0.69
N GLY A 14 -15.14 -3.71 0.50
CA GLY A 14 -13.84 -4.22 0.91
C GLY A 14 -12.79 -3.13 0.96
N LEU A 15 -11.55 -3.51 1.19
CA LEU A 15 -10.43 -2.60 1.10
C LEU A 15 -9.36 -3.15 0.14
N LEU A 16 -8.65 -2.23 -0.49
CA LEU A 16 -7.41 -2.52 -1.24
C LEU A 16 -6.33 -1.54 -0.83
N ALA A 17 -5.09 -2.05 -0.80
CA ALA A 17 -3.92 -1.19 -0.80
C ALA A 17 -3.80 -0.46 -2.17
N ASP A 18 -3.10 0.64 -2.17
CA ASP A 18 -2.88 1.54 -3.30
C ASP A 18 -2.47 0.84 -4.60
N PHE A 19 -1.32 0.17 -4.59
CA PHE A 19 -0.82 -0.55 -5.78
C PHE A 19 -1.79 -1.65 -6.24
N ALA A 20 -2.43 -2.36 -5.31
CA ALA A 20 -3.39 -3.41 -5.63
C ALA A 20 -4.65 -2.84 -6.30
N ALA A 21 -5.12 -1.67 -5.86
CA ALA A 21 -6.26 -0.99 -6.45
C ALA A 21 -5.95 -0.56 -7.90
N VAL A 22 -4.83 0.14 -8.09
CA VAL A 22 -4.38 0.62 -9.41
C VAL A 22 -4.16 -0.53 -10.37
N ASN A 23 -3.41 -1.55 -9.95
CA ASN A 23 -3.07 -2.70 -10.80
C ASN A 23 -4.32 -3.52 -11.17
N ARG A 24 -5.25 -3.70 -10.22
CA ARG A 24 -6.50 -4.42 -10.51
C ARG A 24 -7.36 -3.70 -11.53
N ILE A 25 -7.57 -2.39 -11.35
CA ILE A 25 -8.37 -1.58 -12.29
C ILE A 25 -7.71 -1.59 -13.67
N GLY A 26 -6.40 -1.31 -13.76
CA GLY A 26 -5.67 -1.25 -15.02
C GLY A 26 -5.69 -2.55 -15.83
N ASN A 27 -5.71 -3.70 -15.15
CA ASN A 27 -5.79 -5.01 -15.82
C ASN A 27 -7.21 -5.47 -16.14
N THR A 28 -8.25 -4.74 -15.72
CA THR A 28 -9.66 -5.13 -15.92
C THR A 28 -10.54 -4.00 -16.44
N LEU A 29 -9.98 -3.00 -17.10
CA LEU A 29 -10.69 -1.78 -17.55
C LEU A 29 -12.01 -2.05 -18.27
N ASP A 30 -12.04 -3.04 -19.17
CA ASP A 30 -13.21 -3.35 -19.97
C ASP A 30 -14.34 -4.04 -19.19
N ASN A 31 -14.02 -4.61 -18.03
CA ASN A 31 -14.94 -5.46 -17.25
C ASN A 31 -15.04 -5.05 -15.78
N THR A 32 -14.27 -4.04 -15.34
CA THR A 32 -14.32 -3.64 -13.93
C THR A 32 -15.57 -2.82 -13.65
N ASN A 33 -16.26 -3.21 -12.58
CA ASN A 33 -17.32 -2.39 -11.97
C ASN A 33 -16.85 -1.84 -10.61
N LEU A 34 -15.54 -1.92 -10.33
CA LEU A 34 -14.96 -1.50 -9.06
C LEU A 34 -14.87 0.02 -8.98
N VAL A 35 -15.25 0.58 -7.84
CA VAL A 35 -15.08 2.00 -7.53
C VAL A 35 -14.51 2.18 -6.13
N ILE A 36 -13.75 3.27 -5.96
CA ILE A 36 -13.23 3.74 -4.67
C ILE A 36 -14.24 4.73 -4.11
N PHE A 37 -14.78 4.46 -2.92
CA PHE A 37 -15.77 5.34 -2.30
C PHE A 37 -15.25 6.08 -1.06
N SER A 38 -14.06 5.74 -0.56
CA SER A 38 -13.36 6.49 0.48
C SER A 38 -11.88 6.14 0.55
N ASP A 39 -11.06 7.10 0.92
CA ASP A 39 -9.76 6.85 1.54
C ASP A 39 -10.00 6.11 2.86
N LEU A 40 -9.03 5.35 3.32
CA LEU A 40 -9.08 4.71 4.64
C LEU A 40 -7.87 5.06 5.48
N SER A 41 -6.69 4.79 5.00
CA SER A 41 -5.46 5.00 5.76
C SER A 41 -4.27 5.35 4.88
N SER A 42 -3.30 6.04 5.48
CA SER A 42 -1.97 6.25 4.91
C SER A 42 -0.92 5.98 5.98
N SER A 43 0.26 5.48 5.60
CA SER A 43 1.36 5.28 6.54
C SER A 43 1.96 6.61 6.94
N VAL A 44 2.22 6.80 8.24
CA VAL A 44 2.91 7.99 8.80
C VAL A 44 4.30 7.65 9.31
N SER A 45 4.52 6.40 9.70
CA SER A 45 5.80 5.88 10.20
C SER A 45 5.95 4.40 9.84
N TYR A 46 5.92 4.09 8.54
CA TYR A 46 5.99 2.70 8.08
C TYR A 46 7.30 2.06 8.53
N ASN A 47 7.21 0.98 9.32
CA ASN A 47 8.37 0.32 9.90
C ASN A 47 9.14 -0.48 8.85
N GLY A 48 10.41 -0.13 8.66
CA GLY A 48 11.31 -0.75 7.69
C GLY A 48 11.92 0.27 6.73
N GLY A 49 12.44 -0.23 5.62
CA GLY A 49 13.11 0.57 4.61
C GLY A 49 14.07 -0.25 3.78
N LEU A 50 15.11 0.41 3.28
CA LEU A 50 16.17 -0.22 2.50
C LEU A 50 17.15 -0.95 3.41
N PHE A 51 17.25 -2.25 3.20
CA PHE A 51 18.27 -3.12 3.81
C PHE A 51 19.28 -3.53 2.76
N VAL A 52 20.55 -3.60 3.17
CA VAL A 52 21.65 -4.03 2.32
C VAL A 52 22.41 -5.19 2.96
N ALA A 53 23.00 -6.01 2.10
CA ALA A 53 23.88 -7.11 2.51
C ALA A 53 25.09 -6.57 3.30
N PRO A 54 25.71 -7.39 4.17
CA PRO A 54 26.79 -6.94 5.09
C PRO A 54 27.95 -6.21 4.41
N LYS A 55 28.26 -6.55 3.16
CA LYS A 55 29.36 -5.94 2.39
C LYS A 55 29.11 -4.47 2.00
N TYR A 56 27.85 -3.99 2.04
CA TYR A 56 27.47 -2.64 1.63
C TYR A 56 27.09 -1.71 2.78
N LYS A 57 27.08 -2.20 4.02
CA LYS A 57 26.63 -1.41 5.18
C LYS A 57 27.39 -0.11 5.39
N ASP A 58 28.68 -0.09 5.06
CA ASP A 58 29.58 1.04 5.28
C ASP A 58 29.99 1.74 3.96
N ASP A 59 29.57 1.22 2.82
CA ASP A 59 29.90 1.76 1.49
C ASP A 59 28.72 1.50 0.52
N LEU A 60 27.73 2.39 0.55
CA LEU A 60 26.58 2.31 -0.34
C LEU A 60 26.91 2.67 -1.79
N ASP A 61 27.97 3.45 -2.02
CA ASP A 61 28.40 3.85 -3.37
C ASP A 61 28.93 2.62 -4.17
N ALA A 62 29.29 1.53 -3.47
CA ALA A 62 29.66 0.28 -4.11
C ALA A 62 28.44 -0.56 -4.58
N LEU A 63 27.20 -0.18 -4.19
CA LEU A 63 25.98 -0.81 -4.65
C LEU A 63 25.59 -0.19 -6.00
N ASP A 64 25.86 -0.90 -7.08
CA ASP A 64 25.60 -0.45 -8.44
C ASP A 64 24.49 -1.27 -9.13
N GLU A 65 24.24 -0.97 -10.41
CA GLU A 65 23.19 -1.61 -11.23
C GLU A 65 23.42 -3.11 -11.48
N SER A 66 24.62 -3.65 -11.23
CA SER A 66 24.93 -5.09 -11.40
C SER A 66 24.42 -5.96 -10.25
N GLU A 67 24.15 -5.34 -9.11
CA GLU A 67 23.76 -6.03 -7.89
C GLU A 67 22.29 -6.47 -7.88
N GLY A 68 22.03 -7.62 -7.28
CA GLY A 68 20.68 -8.17 -7.20
C GLY A 68 19.83 -7.49 -6.12
N TRP A 69 18.59 -7.17 -6.47
CA TRP A 69 17.57 -6.66 -5.55
C TRP A 69 16.47 -7.69 -5.34
N ILE A 70 16.22 -8.07 -4.09
CA ILE A 70 15.12 -8.98 -3.77
C ILE A 70 13.80 -8.28 -4.05
N THR A 71 12.94 -8.93 -4.83
CA THR A 71 11.60 -8.41 -5.16
C THR A 71 10.60 -9.54 -5.30
N SER A 72 9.31 -9.20 -5.26
CA SER A 72 8.22 -10.07 -5.70
C SER A 72 7.58 -9.42 -6.93
N ILE A 73 7.90 -9.94 -8.10
CA ILE A 73 7.45 -9.38 -9.38
C ILE A 73 5.91 -9.38 -9.46
N GLY A 74 5.32 -8.30 -9.96
CA GLY A 74 3.87 -8.10 -10.03
C GLY A 74 3.24 -7.59 -8.73
N THR A 75 4.04 -7.26 -7.72
CA THR A 75 3.57 -6.71 -6.45
C THR A 75 4.12 -5.30 -6.20
N VAL A 76 3.65 -4.66 -5.14
CA VAL A 76 4.15 -3.35 -4.71
C VAL A 76 5.66 -3.33 -4.41
N SER A 77 6.29 -4.49 -4.17
CA SER A 77 7.73 -4.56 -3.91
C SER A 77 8.57 -4.07 -5.08
N GLU A 78 8.10 -4.20 -6.32
CA GLU A 78 8.77 -3.62 -7.49
C GLU A 78 8.76 -2.09 -7.44
N TYR A 79 7.62 -1.50 -7.05
CA TYR A 79 7.50 -0.06 -6.91
C TYR A 79 8.37 0.48 -5.78
N PHE A 80 8.41 -0.19 -4.64
CA PHE A 80 9.27 0.19 -3.53
C PHE A 80 10.76 0.08 -3.86
N ASN A 81 11.17 -0.99 -4.56
CA ASN A 81 12.54 -1.11 -5.05
C ASN A 81 12.88 0.03 -6.02
N TRP A 82 11.96 0.36 -6.94
CA TRP A 82 12.15 1.50 -7.84
C TRP A 82 12.35 2.82 -7.09
N GLN A 83 11.55 3.07 -6.06
CA GLN A 83 11.70 4.26 -5.23
C GLN A 83 13.06 4.28 -4.51
N ALA A 84 13.49 3.15 -3.94
CA ALA A 84 14.77 3.04 -3.24
C ALA A 84 15.97 3.18 -4.19
N GLN A 85 15.89 2.60 -5.38
CA GLN A 85 16.91 2.74 -6.42
C GLN A 85 17.03 4.20 -6.87
N THR A 86 15.90 4.87 -7.10
CA THR A 86 15.86 6.30 -7.43
C THR A 86 16.43 7.16 -6.30
N TYR A 87 16.10 6.83 -5.05
CA TYR A 87 16.64 7.50 -3.86
C TYR A 87 18.17 7.43 -3.79
N LEU A 88 18.75 6.28 -4.16
CA LEU A 88 20.21 6.09 -4.25
C LEU A 88 20.85 6.71 -5.51
N GLY A 89 20.06 7.28 -6.43
CA GLY A 89 20.57 7.81 -7.70
C GLY A 89 20.92 6.73 -8.73
N LEU A 90 20.47 5.48 -8.54
CA LEU A 90 20.63 4.39 -9.49
C LEU A 90 19.59 4.48 -10.61
N ASP A 91 19.89 3.86 -11.76
CA ASP A 91 18.93 3.71 -12.87
C ASP A 91 18.09 2.43 -12.67
N PRO A 92 16.80 2.55 -12.27
CA PRO A 92 15.98 1.37 -12.00
C PRO A 92 15.79 0.44 -13.20
N SER A 93 15.92 0.94 -14.44
CA SER A 93 15.77 0.14 -15.66
C SER A 93 16.92 -0.84 -15.89
N LYS A 94 18.04 -0.64 -15.23
CA LYS A 94 19.24 -1.48 -15.31
C LYS A 94 19.37 -2.45 -14.13
N GLN A 95 18.52 -2.32 -13.12
CA GLN A 95 18.63 -3.12 -11.90
C GLN A 95 18.31 -4.59 -12.14
N LYS A 96 19.09 -5.47 -11.50
CA LYS A 96 18.85 -6.90 -11.52
C LYS A 96 17.86 -7.29 -10.42
N ASN A 97 16.69 -7.76 -10.81
CA ASN A 97 15.70 -8.28 -9.88
C ASN A 97 15.95 -9.77 -9.57
N VAL A 98 15.99 -10.11 -8.28
CA VAL A 98 15.99 -11.49 -7.78
C VAL A 98 14.58 -11.79 -7.29
N ASN A 99 13.80 -12.45 -8.15
CA ASN A 99 12.39 -12.71 -7.88
C ASN A 99 12.20 -13.77 -6.79
N THR A 100 11.35 -13.45 -5.83
CA THR A 100 10.99 -14.34 -4.72
C THR A 100 9.47 -14.29 -4.49
N ASP A 101 8.90 -15.37 -3.98
CA ASP A 101 7.46 -15.53 -3.76
C ASP A 101 7.07 -15.56 -2.27
N SER A 102 8.05 -15.68 -1.38
CA SER A 102 7.81 -15.81 0.06
C SER A 102 8.96 -15.23 0.88
N ILE A 103 8.68 -14.88 2.14
CA ILE A 103 9.71 -14.44 3.08
C ILE A 103 10.80 -15.53 3.28
N SER A 104 10.42 -16.79 3.25
CA SER A 104 11.39 -17.89 3.39
C SER A 104 12.38 -17.91 2.24
N THR A 105 11.90 -17.73 1.01
CA THR A 105 12.74 -17.66 -0.19
C THR A 105 13.62 -16.40 -0.16
N GLN A 106 13.08 -15.27 0.28
CA GLN A 106 13.83 -14.02 0.44
C GLN A 106 15.02 -14.20 1.40
N ILE A 107 14.79 -14.82 2.56
CA ILE A 107 15.86 -15.07 3.54
C ILE A 107 16.88 -16.05 3.01
N ALA A 108 16.49 -17.09 2.26
CA ALA A 108 17.43 -18.00 1.63
C ALA A 108 18.34 -17.29 0.61
N VAL A 109 17.77 -16.42 -0.23
CA VAL A 109 18.50 -15.57 -1.18
C VAL A 109 19.48 -14.64 -0.44
N ALA A 110 19.01 -14.01 0.65
CA ALA A 110 19.84 -13.13 1.47
C ALA A 110 21.02 -13.89 2.13
N HIS A 111 20.74 -15.08 2.69
CA HIS A 111 21.73 -15.96 3.32
C HIS A 111 22.81 -16.42 2.33
N ASN A 112 22.39 -16.79 1.12
CA ASN A 112 23.31 -17.30 0.10
C ASN A 112 24.13 -16.19 -0.59
N GLY A 113 23.86 -14.91 -0.30
CA GLY A 113 24.53 -13.78 -0.96
C GLY A 113 24.16 -13.62 -2.43
N GLU A 114 22.97 -14.08 -2.84
CA GLU A 114 22.49 -14.00 -4.22
C GLU A 114 21.89 -12.63 -4.56
N ALA A 115 21.67 -11.79 -3.53
CA ALA A 115 21.21 -10.42 -3.66
C ALA A 115 21.92 -9.51 -2.66
N SER A 116 21.85 -8.22 -2.94
CA SER A 116 22.59 -7.17 -2.20
C SER A 116 21.71 -6.14 -1.53
N ALA A 117 20.47 -5.99 -1.98
CA ALA A 117 19.52 -5.02 -1.45
C ALA A 117 18.09 -5.54 -1.44
N ALA A 118 17.28 -5.01 -0.54
CA ALA A 118 15.84 -5.29 -0.45
C ALA A 118 15.12 -4.16 0.30
N ILE A 119 13.87 -3.91 -0.04
CA ILE A 119 12.95 -3.20 0.87
C ILE A 119 12.36 -4.23 1.82
N VAL A 120 12.62 -4.05 3.10
CA VAL A 120 12.23 -4.96 4.17
C VAL A 120 11.34 -4.24 5.16
N THR A 121 10.21 -4.85 5.52
CA THR A 121 9.21 -4.23 6.39
C THR A 121 8.62 -5.23 7.39
N GLY A 122 8.09 -4.71 8.49
CA GLY A 122 7.32 -5.48 9.48
C GLY A 122 8.13 -6.63 10.10
N SER A 123 7.52 -7.81 10.18
CA SER A 123 8.12 -8.98 10.85
C SER A 123 9.33 -9.58 10.13
N ALA A 124 9.58 -9.20 8.87
CA ALA A 124 10.75 -9.65 8.12
C ALA A 124 12.06 -9.00 8.62
N ILE A 125 11.99 -7.81 9.24
CA ILE A 125 13.16 -7.04 9.69
C ILE A 125 14.10 -7.89 10.53
N LYS A 126 13.60 -8.50 11.61
CA LYS A 126 14.42 -9.34 12.50
C LYS A 126 15.09 -10.51 11.79
N LYS A 127 14.46 -11.04 10.74
CA LYS A 127 15.03 -12.15 9.96
C LYS A 127 16.19 -11.70 9.09
N TYR A 128 16.09 -10.53 8.46
CA TYR A 128 17.18 -9.96 7.68
C TYR A 128 18.35 -9.52 8.58
N GLU A 129 18.06 -8.93 9.74
CA GLU A 129 19.09 -8.61 10.74
C GLU A 129 19.85 -9.85 11.23
N ALA A 130 19.16 -10.99 11.38
CA ALA A 130 19.79 -12.26 11.74
C ALA A 130 20.76 -12.78 10.67
N GLU A 131 20.52 -12.43 9.39
CA GLU A 131 21.46 -12.69 8.28
C GLU A 131 22.57 -11.62 8.15
N GLY A 132 22.63 -10.68 9.10
CA GLY A 132 23.62 -9.60 9.11
C GLY A 132 23.31 -8.43 8.19
N TRP A 133 22.12 -8.40 7.58
CA TRP A 133 21.67 -7.27 6.78
C TRP A 133 21.37 -6.06 7.66
N THR A 134 21.62 -4.86 7.13
CA THR A 134 21.48 -3.61 7.89
C THR A 134 20.56 -2.65 7.16
N GLN A 135 19.67 -2.00 7.91
CA GLN A 135 18.87 -0.90 7.39
C GLN A 135 19.74 0.34 7.19
N VAL A 136 19.75 0.89 5.98
CA VAL A 136 20.56 2.06 5.61
C VAL A 136 19.73 3.30 5.28
N ALA A 137 18.45 3.12 4.99
CA ALA A 137 17.48 4.20 4.86
C ALA A 137 16.11 3.74 5.35
N SER A 138 15.37 4.61 6.01
CA SER A 138 13.99 4.32 6.42
C SER A 138 13.02 4.43 5.24
N ALA A 139 11.86 3.79 5.35
CA ALA A 139 10.77 3.96 4.37
C ALA A 139 10.41 5.44 4.19
N LYS A 140 10.45 6.22 5.28
CA LYS A 140 10.20 7.67 5.25
C LYS A 140 11.25 8.44 4.45
N ASP A 141 12.54 8.10 4.60
CA ASP A 141 13.63 8.77 3.88
C ASP A 141 13.50 8.53 2.36
N ILE A 142 13.05 7.34 1.97
CA ILE A 142 12.84 6.94 0.58
C ILE A 142 11.55 7.56 0.00
N GLY A 143 10.61 7.99 0.85
CA GLY A 143 9.29 8.48 0.44
C GLY A 143 8.27 7.35 0.20
N ILE A 144 8.50 6.16 0.78
CA ILE A 144 7.52 5.06 0.71
C ILE A 144 6.32 5.43 1.59
N ASN A 145 5.16 5.53 0.95
CA ASN A 145 3.85 5.65 1.58
C ASN A 145 2.99 4.44 1.20
N VAL A 146 2.35 3.83 2.17
CA VAL A 146 1.41 2.73 1.97
C VAL A 146 0.02 3.22 2.38
N SER A 147 -0.88 3.23 1.42
CA SER A 147 -2.25 3.71 1.63
C SER A 147 -3.26 2.59 1.36
N ALA A 148 -4.42 2.69 1.97
CA ALA A 148 -5.55 1.80 1.74
C ALA A 148 -6.82 2.59 1.45
N TYR A 149 -7.66 1.99 0.62
CA TYR A 149 -8.89 2.59 0.10
C TYR A 149 -10.05 1.64 0.28
N LEU A 150 -11.22 2.20 0.56
CA LEU A 150 -12.47 1.46 0.61
C LEU A 150 -13.07 1.36 -0.79
N ILE A 151 -13.41 0.15 -1.19
CA ILE A 151 -13.91 -0.20 -2.50
C ILE A 151 -15.26 -0.89 -2.44
N THR A 152 -16.02 -0.75 -3.51
CA THR A 152 -17.30 -1.43 -3.73
C THR A 152 -17.56 -1.57 -5.24
N SER A 153 -18.64 -2.21 -5.64
CA SER A 153 -19.08 -2.16 -7.04
C SER A 153 -19.80 -0.84 -7.35
N SER A 154 -19.70 -0.38 -8.60
CA SER A 154 -20.39 0.84 -9.05
C SER A 154 -21.91 0.73 -8.90
N ASP A 155 -22.47 -0.47 -9.11
CA ASP A 155 -23.90 -0.72 -8.95
C ASP A 155 -24.34 -0.65 -7.49
N PHE A 156 -23.55 -1.26 -6.58
CA PHE A 156 -23.83 -1.16 -5.16
C PHE A 156 -23.74 0.28 -4.68
N ALA A 157 -22.71 1.02 -5.09
CA ALA A 157 -22.50 2.40 -4.71
C ALA A 157 -23.70 3.28 -5.10
N LYS A 158 -24.16 3.17 -6.36
CA LYS A 158 -25.31 3.95 -6.87
C LYS A 158 -26.62 3.63 -6.16
N ASN A 159 -26.86 2.34 -5.90
CA ASN A 159 -28.13 1.89 -5.32
C ASN A 159 -28.16 1.96 -3.78
N ASN A 160 -27.01 2.08 -3.12
CA ASN A 160 -26.85 1.97 -1.67
C ASN A 160 -26.02 3.13 -1.07
N THR A 161 -26.08 4.32 -1.68
CA THR A 161 -25.30 5.50 -1.23
C THR A 161 -25.52 5.80 0.25
N GLU A 162 -26.76 5.69 0.75
CA GLU A 162 -27.08 5.95 2.16
C GLU A 162 -26.47 4.89 3.08
N THR A 163 -26.47 3.62 2.68
CA THR A 163 -25.82 2.53 3.42
C THR A 163 -24.31 2.78 3.53
N LEU A 164 -23.67 3.16 2.42
CA LEU A 164 -22.23 3.51 2.43
C LEU A 164 -21.95 4.75 3.29
N THR A 165 -22.82 5.75 3.26
CA THR A 165 -22.71 6.94 4.10
C THR A 165 -22.72 6.57 5.59
N ASN A 166 -23.65 5.72 6.01
CA ASN A 166 -23.78 5.26 7.38
C ASN A 166 -22.62 4.35 7.78
N TYR A 167 -22.12 3.51 6.85
CA TYR A 167 -20.95 2.68 7.05
C TYR A 167 -19.69 3.54 7.32
N LEU A 168 -19.48 4.60 6.53
CA LEU A 168 -18.37 5.53 6.74
C LEU A 168 -18.46 6.23 8.10
N LYS A 169 -19.64 6.68 8.51
CA LYS A 169 -19.84 7.30 9.84
C LYS A 169 -19.52 6.31 10.97
N ALA A 170 -19.99 5.07 10.86
CA ALA A 170 -19.72 4.04 11.85
C ALA A 170 -18.23 3.67 11.96
N LEU A 171 -17.52 3.66 10.81
CA LEU A 171 -16.06 3.49 10.81
C LEU A 171 -15.35 4.66 11.51
N ASP A 172 -15.74 5.89 11.24
CA ASP A 172 -15.16 7.09 11.87
C ASP A 172 -15.37 7.07 13.38
N GLU A 173 -16.57 6.72 13.84
CA GLU A 173 -16.86 6.53 15.26
C GLU A 173 -16.00 5.43 15.88
N SER A 174 -15.78 4.33 15.16
CA SER A 174 -14.92 3.23 15.61
C SER A 174 -13.46 3.65 15.72
N VAL A 175 -12.95 4.42 14.76
CA VAL A 175 -11.58 4.98 14.80
C VAL A 175 -11.41 5.91 15.98
N LYS A 176 -12.37 6.80 16.23
CA LYS A 176 -12.36 7.69 17.39
C LYS A 176 -12.37 6.90 18.71
N TYR A 177 -13.24 5.88 18.79
CA TYR A 177 -13.28 5.02 19.97
C TYR A 177 -11.94 4.34 20.24
N ILE A 178 -11.30 3.78 19.21
CA ILE A 178 -9.99 3.12 19.36
C ILE A 178 -8.94 4.13 19.83
N ASN A 179 -8.90 5.33 19.25
CA ASN A 179 -7.94 6.37 19.65
C ASN A 179 -8.11 6.80 21.10
N ASP A 180 -9.37 6.93 21.57
CA ASP A 180 -9.68 7.33 22.93
C ASP A 180 -9.50 6.19 23.96
N ASN A 181 -9.51 4.92 23.51
CA ASN A 181 -9.48 3.72 24.35
C ASN A 181 -8.51 2.67 23.78
N LEU A 182 -7.27 3.06 23.48
CA LEU A 182 -6.33 2.22 22.73
C LEU A 182 -5.99 0.91 23.46
N ASP A 183 -5.72 0.96 24.77
CA ASP A 183 -5.39 -0.23 25.56
C ASP A 183 -6.56 -1.23 25.63
N GLU A 184 -7.77 -0.74 25.91
CA GLU A 184 -8.97 -1.58 25.94
C GLU A 184 -9.26 -2.19 24.57
N SER A 185 -9.08 -1.41 23.49
CA SER A 185 -9.27 -1.86 22.12
C SER A 185 -8.25 -2.93 21.73
N ALA A 186 -6.99 -2.76 22.11
CA ALA A 186 -5.93 -3.73 21.89
C ALA A 186 -6.23 -5.07 22.57
N GLU A 187 -6.71 -5.04 23.84
CA GLU A 187 -7.11 -6.26 24.53
C GLU A 187 -8.32 -6.97 23.89
N LYS A 188 -9.33 -6.21 23.44
CA LYS A 188 -10.51 -6.77 22.75
C LYS A 188 -10.12 -7.44 21.43
N ILE A 189 -9.23 -6.81 20.67
CA ILE A 189 -8.73 -7.31 19.38
C ILE A 189 -7.85 -8.54 19.61
N SER A 190 -6.97 -8.50 20.62
CA SER A 190 -6.17 -9.64 21.03
C SER A 190 -7.03 -10.88 21.33
N LYS A 191 -8.05 -10.73 22.15
CA LYS A 191 -8.96 -11.83 22.50
C LYS A 191 -9.70 -12.40 21.29
N LYS A 192 -10.01 -11.56 20.28
CA LYS A 192 -10.80 -11.99 19.13
C LYS A 192 -9.95 -12.57 18.00
N TYR A 193 -8.76 -12.01 17.76
CA TYR A 193 -7.94 -12.31 16.57
C TYR A 193 -6.58 -12.90 16.92
N GLY A 194 -6.20 -13.00 18.19
CA GLY A 194 -4.91 -13.57 18.61
C GLY A 194 -3.71 -12.69 18.27
N ILE A 195 -3.91 -11.39 18.13
CA ILE A 195 -2.83 -10.40 17.91
C ILE A 195 -2.38 -9.91 19.29
N GLU A 196 -1.07 -9.89 19.55
CA GLU A 196 -0.55 -9.36 20.81
C GLU A 196 -0.93 -7.87 20.96
N PRO A 197 -1.39 -7.43 22.14
CA PRO A 197 -1.87 -6.06 22.35
C PRO A 197 -0.84 -4.99 21.97
N ASP A 198 0.44 -5.20 22.27
CA ASP A 198 1.49 -4.24 21.96
C ASP A 198 1.80 -4.20 20.44
N ASP A 199 1.68 -5.34 19.75
CA ASP A 199 1.80 -5.39 18.30
C ASP A 199 0.66 -4.62 17.63
N PHE A 200 -0.57 -4.76 18.15
CA PHE A 200 -1.71 -3.97 17.66
C PHE A 200 -1.47 -2.47 17.83
N LYS A 201 -1.07 -2.03 19.03
CA LYS A 201 -0.80 -0.61 19.30
C LYS A 201 0.30 -0.05 18.38
N THR A 202 1.41 -0.76 18.28
CA THR A 202 2.53 -0.39 17.40
C THR A 202 2.08 -0.27 15.94
N ASN A 203 1.28 -1.22 15.45
CA ASN A 203 0.75 -1.15 14.10
C ASN A 203 -0.26 -0.01 13.92
N TRP A 204 -1.12 0.23 14.91
CA TRP A 204 -2.10 1.31 14.85
C TRP A 204 -1.44 2.69 14.70
N GLU A 205 -0.37 2.93 15.44
CA GLU A 205 0.38 4.20 15.42
C GLU A 205 1.16 4.45 14.12
N GLN A 206 1.40 3.41 13.31
CA GLN A 206 2.07 3.56 12.02
C GLN A 206 1.18 4.19 10.95
N TYR A 207 -0.14 4.24 11.15
CA TYR A 207 -1.09 4.71 10.15
C TYR A 207 -1.92 5.88 10.66
N SER A 208 -2.19 6.81 9.76
CA SER A 208 -3.26 7.80 9.91
C SER A 208 -4.51 7.26 9.24
N ILE A 209 -5.59 7.13 9.98
CA ILE A 209 -6.89 6.71 9.42
C ILE A 209 -7.74 7.95 9.24
N LYS A 210 -8.08 8.26 8.00
CA LYS A 210 -8.86 9.44 7.64
C LYS A 210 -9.79 9.13 6.48
N LEU A 211 -11.08 9.08 6.79
CA LEU A 211 -12.12 8.82 5.80
C LEU A 211 -12.46 10.08 5.00
N GLY A 212 -12.79 9.90 3.74
CA GLY A 212 -13.08 10.96 2.80
C GLY A 212 -12.50 10.65 1.43
N LEU A 213 -12.27 11.66 0.62
CA LEU A 213 -11.58 11.58 -0.67
C LEU A 213 -10.67 12.81 -0.77
N SER A 214 -9.42 12.68 -0.35
CA SER A 214 -8.48 13.79 -0.33
C SER A 214 -7.70 13.92 -1.64
N GLU A 215 -7.31 15.16 -1.98
CA GLU A 215 -6.44 15.40 -3.15
C GLU A 215 -5.07 14.73 -2.97
N GLU A 216 -4.55 14.67 -1.74
CA GLU A 216 -3.29 13.99 -1.43
C GLU A 216 -3.38 12.49 -1.77
N ALA A 217 -4.43 11.79 -1.31
CA ALA A 217 -4.62 10.37 -1.58
C ALA A 217 -4.89 10.10 -3.07
N ALA A 218 -5.64 10.96 -3.75
CA ALA A 218 -5.88 10.85 -5.19
C ALA A 218 -4.59 11.05 -6.00
N SER A 219 -3.77 12.06 -5.66
CA SER A 219 -2.47 12.29 -6.31
C SER A 219 -1.50 11.14 -6.08
N HIS A 220 -1.51 10.52 -4.90
CA HIS A 220 -0.71 9.31 -4.64
C HIS A 220 -1.09 8.14 -5.57
N LEU A 221 -2.40 7.93 -5.81
CA LEU A 221 -2.83 6.92 -6.78
C LEU A 221 -2.48 7.29 -8.23
N ASP A 222 -2.53 8.58 -8.61
CA ASP A 222 -2.08 9.03 -9.93
C ASP A 222 -0.61 8.67 -10.17
N GLU A 223 0.27 8.92 -9.19
CA GLU A 223 1.70 8.60 -9.27
C GLU A 223 1.96 7.11 -9.45
N ILE A 224 1.29 6.26 -8.66
CA ILE A 224 1.39 4.81 -8.78
C ILE A 224 0.84 4.34 -10.12
N ASN A 225 -0.30 4.89 -10.57
CA ASN A 225 -0.92 4.57 -11.84
C ASN A 225 0.01 4.88 -13.02
N LYS A 226 0.60 6.06 -13.02
CA LYS A 226 1.58 6.45 -14.03
C LYS A 226 2.78 5.52 -14.02
N TRP A 227 3.37 5.26 -12.86
CA TRP A 227 4.51 4.35 -12.74
C TRP A 227 4.17 2.94 -13.25
N ALA A 228 3.02 2.40 -12.86
CA ALA A 228 2.61 1.06 -13.26
C ALA A 228 2.40 0.94 -14.77
N TYR A 229 1.79 1.94 -15.40
CA TYR A 229 1.65 1.99 -16.86
C TYR A 229 3.00 2.10 -17.56
N ASP A 230 3.85 3.04 -17.16
CA ASP A 230 5.18 3.27 -17.73
C ASP A 230 6.08 2.02 -17.62
N ASN A 231 5.85 1.18 -16.62
CA ASN A 231 6.56 -0.08 -16.41
C ASN A 231 5.80 -1.33 -16.92
N GLY A 232 4.79 -1.13 -17.78
CA GLY A 232 4.12 -2.21 -18.53
C GLY A 232 3.30 -3.17 -17.66
N LYS A 233 2.78 -2.72 -16.51
CA LYS A 233 1.95 -3.56 -15.64
C LYS A 233 0.57 -3.84 -16.22
N TYR A 234 0.12 -3.00 -17.14
CA TYR A 234 -1.10 -3.17 -17.94
C TYR A 234 -0.95 -2.45 -19.30
N PRO A 235 -1.73 -2.85 -20.32
CA PRO A 235 -1.48 -2.43 -21.70
C PRO A 235 -1.98 -1.03 -22.06
N ASN A 236 -2.99 -0.50 -21.34
CA ASN A 236 -3.65 0.75 -21.67
C ASN A 236 -3.60 1.72 -20.50
N SER A 237 -3.21 2.97 -20.76
CA SER A 237 -3.32 4.04 -19.76
C SER A 237 -4.78 4.33 -19.43
N TYR A 238 -5.05 4.75 -18.21
CA TYR A 238 -6.38 5.15 -17.76
C TYR A 238 -6.28 6.21 -16.67
N ASN A 239 -7.35 6.95 -16.45
CA ASN A 239 -7.43 7.92 -15.36
C ASN A 239 -8.05 7.26 -14.13
N ILE A 240 -7.26 7.03 -13.08
CA ILE A 240 -7.74 6.41 -11.85
C ILE A 240 -8.88 7.21 -11.19
N ARG A 241 -8.91 8.54 -11.39
CA ARG A 241 -9.94 9.42 -10.81
C ARG A 241 -11.35 9.17 -11.36
N GLU A 242 -11.50 8.54 -12.53
CA GLU A 242 -12.79 8.12 -13.07
C GLU A 242 -13.41 6.95 -12.30
N PHE A 243 -12.61 6.25 -11.48
CA PHE A 243 -13.04 5.11 -10.66
C PHE A 243 -13.39 5.52 -9.22
N TYR A 244 -13.54 6.80 -8.95
CA TYR A 244 -14.03 7.29 -7.66
C TYR A 244 -15.56 7.44 -7.67
N TYR A 245 -16.18 7.10 -6.53
CA TYR A 245 -17.59 7.34 -6.26
C TYR A 245 -17.73 8.24 -5.03
N PRO A 246 -17.88 9.57 -5.21
CA PRO A 246 -17.74 10.53 -4.12
C PRO A 246 -19.01 10.75 -3.28
N ASP A 247 -20.20 10.30 -3.72
CA ASP A 247 -21.47 10.74 -3.15
C ASP A 247 -21.65 10.36 -1.69
N SER A 248 -21.24 9.14 -1.30
CA SER A 248 -21.31 8.69 0.09
C SER A 248 -20.34 9.47 1.01
N ALA A 249 -19.10 9.70 0.54
CA ALA A 249 -18.12 10.49 1.28
C ALA A 249 -18.54 11.97 1.40
N LYS A 250 -19.09 12.57 0.35
CA LYS A 250 -19.66 13.95 0.39
C LYS A 250 -20.78 14.09 1.39
N LYS A 251 -21.64 13.08 1.51
CA LYS A 251 -22.72 13.07 2.51
C LYS A 251 -22.24 12.85 3.93
N ALA A 252 -21.22 11.99 4.12
CA ALA A 252 -20.68 11.68 5.44
C ALA A 252 -19.76 12.78 5.96
N PHE A 253 -18.83 13.25 5.12
CA PHE A 253 -17.72 14.14 5.48
C PHE A 253 -17.44 15.15 4.36
N PRO A 254 -18.31 16.13 4.11
CA PRO A 254 -18.17 17.06 2.97
C PRO A 254 -16.82 17.80 2.98
N ASP A 255 -16.30 18.15 4.15
CA ASP A 255 -15.03 18.87 4.30
C ASP A 255 -13.80 17.99 4.03
N ASN A 256 -13.96 16.68 4.01
CA ASN A 256 -12.88 15.72 3.72
C ASN A 256 -12.86 15.29 2.23
N VAL A 257 -13.76 15.84 1.40
CA VAL A 257 -13.77 15.55 -0.04
C VAL A 257 -13.15 16.72 -0.77
N THR A 258 -11.84 16.66 -0.94
CA THR A 258 -11.02 17.71 -1.57
C THR A 258 -10.42 17.28 -2.91
N ALA A 259 -10.58 16.00 -3.29
CA ALA A 259 -10.05 15.47 -4.55
C ALA A 259 -10.73 16.14 -5.76
N ASP A 260 -9.92 16.65 -6.68
CA ASP A 260 -10.39 17.11 -7.99
C ASP A 260 -10.53 15.91 -8.93
N LEU A 261 -11.76 15.38 -9.01
CA LEU A 261 -12.07 14.23 -9.86
C LEU A 261 -12.19 14.58 -11.36
N THR A 262 -12.07 15.87 -11.71
CA THR A 262 -12.06 16.33 -13.12
C THR A 262 -10.66 16.38 -13.71
N LYS A 263 -9.63 16.23 -12.87
CA LYS A 263 -8.23 16.24 -13.27
C LYS A 263 -7.94 15.02 -14.15
N THR A 264 -7.38 15.28 -15.32
CA THR A 264 -6.90 14.23 -16.23
C THR A 264 -5.38 14.19 -16.17
N ASP A 265 -4.81 12.99 -16.11
CA ASP A 265 -3.37 12.81 -16.29
C ASP A 265 -2.97 13.33 -17.68
N LYS A 266 -1.95 14.19 -17.73
CA LYS A 266 -1.35 14.66 -18.98
C LYS A 266 -0.12 13.85 -19.30
#